data_a83d8c8a94930d3bdbd539e9a28127df
#
_entry.id   a83d8c8a94930d3bdbd539e9a28127df
#
_cell.length_a   1.000
_cell.length_b   1.000
_cell.length_c   1.000
_cell.angle_alpha   90.00
_cell.angle_beta   90.00
_cell.angle_gamma   90.00
#
_symmetry.space_group_name_H-M   'P 1'
#
loop_
_entity.id
_entity.type
_entity.pdbx_description
1 polymer ?
#
loop_
_entity_poly.entity_id
_entity_poly.type
_entity_poly.pdbx_seq_one_letter_code
_entity_poly.pdbx_strand_id
1 'polypeptide(L)'
;MKTSYRRALAIFNRWKFKGWIGCGIALLSFAAGSLITAHLTRVRDVRADSNRVFELLVYHTVPGKLPAVESIFRDVAKLQDKHDINALGYWVPNEDPAWTNTFIYLVAYPNREDAKKNQAALHADPAFPALRDLTTPLIDKADKKYLVDEVYMRPTDYSAMK
;
A
#
# COMPACT_ATOMS: atom_id res chain seq x y z
N MET A 1 -41.00 2.76 -38.50
CA MET A 1 -40.84 3.96 -37.64
C MET A 1 -39.41 4.50 -37.80
N LYS A 2 -39.23 5.30 -38.85
CA LYS A 2 -37.98 6.04 -39.14
C LYS A 2 -38.43 7.47 -39.37
N THR A 3 -38.14 8.40 -38.44
CA THR A 3 -38.14 9.84 -38.69
C THR A 3 -37.99 10.56 -37.34
N SER A 4 -36.80 10.90 -36.91
CA SER A 4 -36.58 11.97 -35.91
C SER A 4 -35.10 12.39 -35.70
N TYR A 5 -34.17 12.13 -36.60
CA TYR A 5 -32.76 12.52 -36.41
C TYR A 5 -32.24 13.55 -37.43
N ARG A 6 -33.09 14.35 -38.05
CA ARG A 6 -32.65 15.33 -39.07
C ARG A 6 -32.91 16.79 -38.74
N ARG A 7 -32.98 17.22 -37.47
CA ARG A 7 -33.21 18.64 -37.14
C ARG A 7 -32.22 19.26 -36.13
N ALA A 8 -31.04 18.71 -35.96
CA ALA A 8 -30.02 19.27 -35.01
C ALA A 8 -28.73 19.77 -35.68
N LEU A 9 -28.69 20.02 -36.99
CA LEU A 9 -27.45 20.39 -37.69
C LEU A 9 -27.53 21.71 -38.44
N ALA A 10 -28.33 22.68 -38.03
CA ALA A 10 -28.53 23.92 -38.75
C ALA A 10 -28.39 25.22 -37.93
N ILE A 11 -27.73 25.22 -36.76
CA ILE A 11 -27.55 26.49 -35.98
C ILE A 11 -26.06 26.67 -35.54
N PHE A 12 -25.10 26.30 -36.37
CA PHE A 12 -23.69 26.53 -35.97
C PHE A 12 -22.90 27.22 -37.10
N ASN A 13 -23.46 28.28 -37.68
CA ASN A 13 -22.69 28.99 -38.68
C ASN A 13 -23.07 30.49 -38.80
N ARG A 14 -22.92 31.24 -37.69
CA ARG A 14 -22.91 32.70 -37.77
C ARG A 14 -22.42 33.38 -36.50
N TRP A 15 -21.12 33.30 -36.22
CA TRP A 15 -20.48 34.34 -35.41
C TRP A 15 -19.06 34.57 -35.88
N LYS A 16 -18.90 35.48 -36.83
CA LYS A 16 -17.64 36.11 -37.11
C LYS A 16 -17.42 37.18 -36.05
N PHE A 17 -16.59 36.96 -35.08
CA PHE A 17 -16.12 38.00 -34.18
C PHE A 17 -14.82 38.59 -34.69
N LYS A 18 -14.88 39.84 -35.13
CA LYS A 18 -13.75 40.78 -35.16
C LYS A 18 -13.46 41.19 -33.72
N GLY A 19 -12.22 41.11 -33.28
CA GLY A 19 -11.81 41.62 -31.97
C GLY A 19 -10.43 41.11 -31.59
N TRP A 20 -9.43 41.65 -32.21
CA TRP A 20 -8.06 41.57 -31.73
C TRP A 20 -7.91 42.57 -30.59
N ILE A 21 -7.76 42.09 -29.36
CA ILE A 21 -7.15 42.69 -28.16
C ILE A 21 -7.70 41.86 -26.97
N GLY A 22 -6.85 41.04 -26.35
CA GLY A 22 -7.23 40.29 -25.15
C GLY A 22 -6.52 38.95 -24.93
N CYS A 23 -5.46 38.68 -25.69
CA CYS A 23 -4.77 37.36 -25.61
C CYS A 23 -3.52 37.36 -24.72
N GLY A 24 -3.47 38.22 -23.71
CA GLY A 24 -2.26 38.38 -22.88
C GLY A 24 -2.39 37.91 -21.42
N ILE A 25 -3.57 37.62 -20.90
CA ILE A 25 -3.75 37.37 -19.46
C ILE A 25 -4.21 35.93 -19.15
N ALA A 26 -4.68 35.18 -20.12
CA ALA A 26 -5.18 33.82 -19.90
C ALA A 26 -4.09 32.72 -19.86
N LEU A 27 -2.85 33.01 -20.27
CA LEU A 27 -1.77 31.99 -20.34
C LEU A 27 -0.93 31.87 -19.05
N LEU A 28 -1.04 32.81 -18.12
CA LEU A 28 -0.30 32.75 -16.84
C LEU A 28 -1.02 31.99 -15.72
N SER A 29 -2.32 31.78 -15.86
CA SER A 29 -3.12 31.07 -14.84
C SER A 29 -3.08 29.54 -14.98
N PHE A 30 -2.66 29.02 -16.16
CA PHE A 30 -2.59 27.56 -16.40
C PHE A 30 -1.30 26.92 -15.91
N ALA A 31 -0.21 27.69 -15.81
CA ALA A 31 1.10 27.17 -15.39
C ALA A 31 1.21 27.01 -13.86
N ALA A 32 0.48 27.80 -13.08
CA ALA A 32 0.53 27.69 -11.62
C ALA A 32 -0.38 26.57 -11.06
N GLY A 33 -1.44 26.20 -11.77
CA GLY A 33 -2.33 25.11 -11.37
C GLY A 33 -1.75 23.73 -11.55
N SER A 34 -0.86 23.54 -12.53
CA SER A 34 -0.27 22.23 -12.85
C SER A 34 0.84 21.79 -11.90
N LEU A 35 1.46 22.72 -11.16
CA LEU A 35 2.54 22.39 -10.22
C LEU A 35 2.02 21.97 -8.84
N ILE A 36 0.80 22.36 -8.47
CA ILE A 36 0.22 21.99 -7.18
C ILE A 36 -0.43 20.61 -7.23
N THR A 37 -0.91 20.18 -8.39
CA THR A 37 -1.55 18.86 -8.55
C THR A 37 -0.53 17.71 -8.59
N ALA A 38 0.71 17.97 -8.96
CA ALA A 38 1.75 16.95 -9.03
C ALA A 38 2.31 16.52 -7.65
N HIS A 39 2.06 17.29 -6.60
CA HIS A 39 2.53 16.94 -5.25
C HIS A 39 1.51 16.18 -4.38
N LEU A 40 0.25 16.12 -4.80
CA LEU A 40 -0.83 15.49 -4.01
C LEU A 40 -1.26 14.11 -4.51
N THR A 41 -0.81 13.67 -5.66
CA THR A 41 -1.09 12.34 -6.19
C THR A 41 0.19 11.52 -6.34
N ARG A 42 0.90 11.28 -5.25
CA ARG A 42 1.59 9.99 -5.12
C ARG A 42 0.56 8.93 -4.71
N VAL A 43 -0.49 8.80 -5.47
CA VAL A 43 -1.07 7.51 -5.72
C VAL A 43 0.05 6.76 -6.44
N ARG A 44 0.81 5.94 -5.71
CA ARG A 44 1.66 4.94 -6.34
C ARG A 44 0.75 4.23 -7.32
N ASP A 45 1.00 4.44 -8.61
CA ASP A 45 0.35 3.69 -9.68
C ASP A 45 0.62 2.22 -9.36
N VAL A 46 -0.37 1.56 -8.77
CA VAL A 46 -0.32 0.12 -8.49
C VAL A 46 -0.58 -0.54 -9.84
N ARG A 47 0.36 -0.34 -10.75
CA ARG A 47 0.41 -1.11 -11.98
C ARG A 47 0.47 -2.57 -11.58
N ALA A 48 -0.51 -3.31 -12.02
CA ALA A 48 -0.57 -4.76 -11.91
C ALA A 48 0.69 -5.35 -12.57
N ASP A 49 1.76 -5.44 -11.78
CA ASP A 49 2.92 -6.23 -12.17
C ASP A 49 2.56 -7.67 -11.81
N SER A 50 2.44 -8.53 -12.83
CA SER A 50 2.11 -9.96 -12.67
C SER A 50 3.07 -10.71 -11.74
N ASN A 51 4.19 -10.10 -11.39
CA ASN A 51 5.24 -10.65 -10.53
C ASN A 51 5.12 -10.21 -9.06
N ARG A 52 4.19 -9.32 -8.73
CA ARG A 52 4.04 -8.81 -7.37
C ARG A 52 3.69 -9.93 -6.38
N VAL A 53 4.34 -9.89 -5.23
CA VAL A 53 4.19 -10.89 -4.17
C VAL A 53 3.76 -10.20 -2.90
N PHE A 54 2.81 -10.80 -2.21
CA PHE A 54 2.38 -10.39 -0.88
C PHE A 54 2.84 -11.42 0.14
N GLU A 55 3.29 -10.95 1.29
CA GLU A 55 3.67 -11.77 2.42
C GLU A 55 2.73 -11.45 3.58
N LEU A 56 1.93 -12.43 3.97
CA LEU A 56 1.08 -12.39 5.15
C LEU A 56 1.82 -13.03 6.31
N LEU A 57 1.91 -12.32 7.43
CA LEU A 57 2.48 -12.85 8.67
C LEU A 57 1.43 -12.78 9.77
N VAL A 58 1.26 -13.91 10.46
CA VAL A 58 0.33 -14.06 11.59
C VAL A 58 1.13 -14.52 12.80
N TYR A 59 1.21 -13.66 13.80
CA TYR A 59 1.89 -13.93 15.06
C TYR A 59 0.88 -14.29 16.14
N HIS A 60 1.00 -15.46 16.73
CA HIS A 60 0.24 -15.84 17.90
C HIS A 60 1.04 -15.49 19.15
N THR A 61 0.52 -14.57 19.94
CA THR A 61 1.22 -14.07 21.12
C THR A 61 0.84 -14.85 22.36
N VAL A 62 1.77 -14.92 23.31
CA VAL A 62 1.45 -15.40 24.66
C VAL A 62 0.28 -14.57 25.21
N PRO A 63 -0.72 -15.19 25.87
CA PRO A 63 -1.88 -14.49 26.41
C PRO A 63 -1.50 -13.25 27.22
N GLY A 64 -2.14 -12.11 26.87
CA GLY A 64 -1.89 -10.81 27.47
C GLY A 64 -0.62 -10.09 27.02
N LYS A 65 0.14 -10.64 26.06
CA LYS A 65 1.37 -10.01 25.54
C LYS A 65 1.17 -9.24 24.23
N LEU A 66 -0.01 -9.30 23.65
CA LEU A 66 -0.32 -8.60 22.39
C LEU A 66 0.00 -7.09 22.43
N PRO A 67 -0.35 -6.31 23.49
CA PRO A 67 -0.01 -4.88 23.53
C PRO A 67 1.51 -4.60 23.51
N ALA A 68 2.29 -5.51 24.10
CA ALA A 68 3.75 -5.39 24.07
C ALA A 68 4.30 -5.65 22.66
N VAL A 69 3.75 -6.65 21.95
CA VAL A 69 4.09 -6.92 20.54
C VAL A 69 3.75 -5.72 19.67
N GLU A 70 2.54 -5.17 19.78
CA GLU A 70 2.14 -3.96 19.05
C GLU A 70 3.10 -2.78 19.28
N SER A 71 3.55 -2.59 20.54
CA SER A 71 4.51 -1.52 20.86
C SER A 71 5.85 -1.72 20.16
N ILE A 72 6.41 -2.94 20.18
CA ILE A 72 7.68 -3.25 19.51
C ILE A 72 7.55 -3.12 18.01
N PHE A 73 6.44 -3.55 17.43
CA PHE A 73 6.22 -3.49 15.99
C PHE A 73 6.11 -2.06 15.43
N ARG A 74 5.90 -1.04 16.26
CA ARG A 74 6.06 0.37 15.84
C ARG A 74 7.49 0.69 15.43
N ASP A 75 8.46 0.08 16.08
CA ASP A 75 9.88 0.25 15.74
C ASP A 75 10.33 -0.70 14.63
N VAL A 76 9.77 -1.94 14.61
CA VAL A 76 9.94 -2.86 13.48
C VAL A 76 9.43 -2.22 12.18
N ALA A 77 8.29 -1.55 12.18
CA ALA A 77 7.75 -0.85 11.02
C ALA A 77 8.70 0.20 10.46
N LYS A 78 9.31 1.03 11.34
CA LYS A 78 10.32 2.01 10.93
C LYS A 78 11.54 1.35 10.29
N LEU A 79 11.95 0.20 10.84
CA LEU A 79 13.07 -0.55 10.31
C LEU A 79 12.73 -1.22 8.97
N GLN A 80 11.50 -1.71 8.81
CA GLN A 80 10.98 -2.21 7.54
C GLN A 80 10.98 -1.12 6.46
N ASP A 81 10.50 0.08 6.77
CA ASP A 81 10.51 1.22 5.86
C ASP A 81 11.94 1.59 5.41
N LYS A 82 12.92 1.51 6.32
CA LYS A 82 14.35 1.75 6.02
C LYS A 82 14.90 0.77 4.98
N HIS A 83 14.36 -0.45 4.94
CA HIS A 83 14.82 -1.53 4.06
C HIS A 83 13.87 -1.80 2.90
N ASP A 84 13.06 -0.81 2.50
CA ASP A 84 12.12 -0.90 1.38
C ASP A 84 11.10 -2.05 1.51
N ILE A 85 10.77 -2.45 2.75
CA ILE A 85 9.74 -3.41 3.04
C ILE A 85 8.42 -2.67 3.20
N ASN A 86 7.58 -2.73 2.16
CA ASN A 86 6.33 -1.98 2.09
C ASN A 86 5.20 -2.70 2.85
N ALA A 87 5.09 -2.47 4.16
CA ALA A 87 3.96 -2.96 4.93
C ALA A 87 2.67 -2.23 4.52
N LEU A 88 1.66 -2.98 4.09
CA LEU A 88 0.35 -2.45 3.71
C LEU A 88 -0.51 -2.14 4.93
N GLY A 89 -0.25 -2.79 6.05
CA GLY A 89 -0.93 -2.54 7.30
C GLY A 89 -0.63 -3.58 8.36
N TYR A 90 -1.10 -3.27 9.58
CA TYR A 90 -0.98 -4.10 10.76
C TYR A 90 -2.36 -4.17 11.41
N TRP A 91 -2.78 -5.38 11.83
CA TRP A 91 -4.13 -5.62 12.35
C TRP A 91 -4.11 -6.48 13.60
N VAL A 92 -5.09 -6.22 14.44
CA VAL A 92 -5.44 -7.03 15.59
C VAL A 92 -6.89 -7.43 15.43
N PRO A 93 -7.23 -8.72 15.37
CA PRO A 93 -8.62 -9.19 15.38
C PRO A 93 -9.34 -8.77 16.66
N ASN A 94 -10.59 -8.32 16.56
CA ASN A 94 -11.32 -7.74 17.68
C ASN A 94 -12.63 -8.45 18.05
N GLU A 95 -13.11 -9.39 17.26
CA GLU A 95 -14.43 -9.99 17.44
C GLU A 95 -14.40 -11.48 17.78
N ASP A 96 -13.44 -12.24 17.22
CA ASP A 96 -13.36 -13.68 17.43
C ASP A 96 -12.44 -14.03 18.60
N PRO A 97 -12.95 -14.69 19.66
CA PRO A 97 -12.13 -15.12 20.81
C PRO A 97 -10.95 -16.02 20.44
N ALA A 98 -11.05 -16.80 19.37
CA ALA A 98 -9.96 -17.65 18.90
C ALA A 98 -8.74 -16.86 18.41
N TRP A 99 -8.92 -15.58 18.07
CA TRP A 99 -7.89 -14.68 17.54
C TRP A 99 -7.46 -13.59 18.52
N THR A 100 -7.88 -13.65 19.77
CA THR A 100 -7.67 -12.58 20.79
C THR A 100 -6.19 -12.21 21.00
N ASN A 101 -5.27 -13.18 20.84
CA ASN A 101 -3.84 -12.98 21.03
C ASN A 101 -3.08 -13.04 19.70
N THR A 102 -3.66 -12.50 18.65
CA THR A 102 -3.10 -12.58 17.31
C THR A 102 -2.75 -11.19 16.77
N PHE A 103 -1.57 -11.07 16.20
CA PHE A 103 -1.10 -9.89 15.50
C PHE A 103 -0.81 -10.25 14.04
N ILE A 104 -1.35 -9.48 13.10
CA ILE A 104 -1.29 -9.77 11.67
C ILE A 104 -0.69 -8.58 10.95
N TYR A 105 0.17 -8.83 9.98
CA TYR A 105 0.54 -7.80 9.03
C TYR A 105 0.77 -8.35 7.61
N LEU A 106 0.63 -7.47 6.64
CA LEU A 106 0.72 -7.77 5.22
C LEU A 106 1.77 -6.86 4.60
N VAL A 107 2.69 -7.45 3.87
CA VAL A 107 3.75 -6.77 3.13
C VAL A 107 3.57 -6.99 1.63
N ALA A 108 3.93 -6.00 0.83
CA ALA A 108 3.95 -6.12 -0.62
C ALA A 108 5.36 -5.89 -1.17
N TYR A 109 5.79 -6.78 -2.03
CA TYR A 109 7.06 -6.69 -2.76
C TYR A 109 6.82 -6.66 -4.27
N PRO A 110 7.71 -6.01 -5.04
CA PRO A 110 7.62 -6.04 -6.50
C PRO A 110 7.70 -7.48 -7.06
N ASN A 111 8.51 -8.34 -6.45
CA ASN A 111 8.68 -9.73 -6.82
C ASN A 111 9.31 -10.53 -5.65
N ARG A 112 9.45 -11.83 -5.81
CA ARG A 112 10.01 -12.74 -4.78
C ARG A 112 11.50 -12.51 -4.52
N GLU A 113 12.23 -12.03 -5.50
CA GLU A 113 13.67 -11.77 -5.39
C GLU A 113 13.92 -10.52 -4.54
N ASP A 114 13.16 -9.44 -4.77
CA ASP A 114 13.18 -8.24 -3.93
C ASP A 114 12.74 -8.56 -2.49
N ALA A 115 11.76 -9.44 -2.29
CA ALA A 115 11.39 -9.90 -0.96
C ALA A 115 12.59 -10.50 -0.21
N LYS A 116 13.29 -11.45 -0.85
CA LYS A 116 14.49 -12.07 -0.26
C LYS A 116 15.60 -11.05 0.04
N LYS A 117 15.86 -10.14 -0.88
CA LYS A 117 16.90 -9.11 -0.75
C LYS A 117 16.58 -8.18 0.42
N ASN A 118 15.37 -7.67 0.48
CA ASN A 118 14.96 -6.69 1.48
C ASN A 118 14.87 -7.33 2.88
N GLN A 119 14.39 -8.56 2.98
CA GLN A 119 14.41 -9.34 4.22
C GLN A 119 15.84 -9.61 4.70
N ALA A 120 16.76 -9.98 3.80
CA ALA A 120 18.17 -10.18 4.15
C ALA A 120 18.81 -8.88 4.65
N ALA A 121 18.50 -7.74 4.04
CA ALA A 121 18.98 -6.43 4.46
C ALA A 121 18.42 -6.03 5.84
N LEU A 122 17.12 -6.28 6.10
CA LEU A 122 16.51 -6.09 7.40
C LEU A 122 17.20 -6.93 8.48
N HIS A 123 17.42 -8.21 8.22
CA HIS A 123 18.05 -9.12 9.19
C HIS A 123 19.52 -8.78 9.47
N ALA A 124 20.21 -8.16 8.50
CA ALA A 124 21.58 -7.68 8.66
C ALA A 124 21.69 -6.32 9.37
N ASP A 125 20.58 -5.62 9.57
CA ASP A 125 20.59 -4.33 10.27
C ASP A 125 20.97 -4.51 11.74
N PRO A 126 21.90 -3.69 12.27
CA PRO A 126 22.35 -3.78 13.67
C PRO A 126 21.21 -3.61 14.70
N ALA A 127 20.10 -2.94 14.35
CA ALA A 127 18.96 -2.76 15.24
C ALA A 127 18.04 -3.99 15.30
N PHE A 128 18.06 -4.85 14.26
CA PHE A 128 17.13 -5.97 14.15
C PHE A 128 17.27 -7.00 15.28
N PRO A 129 18.48 -7.46 15.69
CA PRO A 129 18.63 -8.43 16.77
C PRO A 129 17.97 -7.99 18.08
N ALA A 130 18.09 -6.70 18.46
CA ALA A 130 17.47 -6.20 19.68
C ALA A 130 15.95 -6.25 19.62
N LEU A 131 15.32 -5.87 18.49
CA LEU A 131 13.87 -5.94 18.30
C LEU A 131 13.38 -7.40 18.27
N ARG A 132 14.09 -8.29 17.60
CA ARG A 132 13.81 -9.71 17.58
C ARG A 132 13.86 -10.32 18.97
N ASP A 133 14.90 -10.01 19.74
CA ASP A 133 15.11 -10.57 21.08
C ASP A 133 14.07 -10.07 22.07
N LEU A 134 13.53 -8.86 21.89
CA LEU A 134 12.38 -8.35 22.64
C LEU A 134 11.07 -9.04 22.23
N THR A 135 10.89 -9.33 20.94
CA THR A 135 9.65 -9.92 20.41
C THR A 135 9.54 -11.42 20.68
N THR A 136 10.64 -12.14 20.50
CA THR A 136 10.70 -13.61 20.56
C THR A 136 10.05 -14.22 21.83
N PRO A 137 10.30 -13.72 23.05
CA PRO A 137 9.68 -14.29 24.25
C PRO A 137 8.17 -13.98 24.40
N LEU A 138 7.63 -13.09 23.57
CA LEU A 138 6.23 -12.70 23.57
C LEU A 138 5.38 -13.55 22.61
N ILE A 139 6.03 -14.34 21.74
CA ILE A 139 5.35 -15.20 20.77
C ILE A 139 5.13 -16.58 21.40
N ASP A 140 3.92 -17.09 21.27
CA ASP A 140 3.52 -18.39 21.78
C ASP A 140 4.22 -19.53 21.02
N LYS A 141 4.21 -20.73 21.57
CA LYS A 141 4.89 -21.89 21.02
C LYS A 141 3.99 -23.12 21.04
N ALA A 142 4.02 -23.87 19.94
CA ALA A 142 3.56 -25.24 19.90
C ALA A 142 4.73 -26.16 19.53
N ASP A 143 4.89 -27.26 20.23
CA ASP A 143 5.97 -28.25 20.01
C ASP A 143 7.38 -27.63 19.93
N LYS A 144 7.66 -26.65 20.78
CA LYS A 144 8.92 -25.88 20.83
C LYS A 144 9.17 -24.95 19.63
N LYS A 145 8.24 -24.81 18.69
CA LYS A 145 8.29 -23.85 17.60
C LYS A 145 7.45 -22.62 17.91
N TYR A 146 7.93 -21.44 17.52
CA TYR A 146 7.14 -20.22 17.61
C TYR A 146 5.96 -20.31 16.64
N LEU A 147 4.79 -19.91 17.14
CA LEU A 147 3.56 -19.86 16.34
C LEU A 147 3.56 -18.57 15.51
N VAL A 148 4.22 -18.64 14.38
CA VAL A 148 4.23 -17.60 13.36
C VAL A 148 3.91 -18.26 12.01
N ASP A 149 2.78 -17.89 11.44
CA ASP A 149 2.42 -18.32 10.09
C ASP A 149 2.90 -17.28 9.09
N GLU A 150 3.66 -17.73 8.09
CA GLU A 150 4.17 -16.91 7.01
C GLU A 150 3.70 -17.49 5.67
N VAL A 151 2.96 -16.69 4.90
CA VAL A 151 2.37 -17.11 3.65
C VAL A 151 2.70 -16.13 2.54
N TYR A 152 3.37 -16.60 1.48
CA TYR A 152 3.57 -15.81 0.26
C TYR A 152 2.42 -16.04 -0.71
N MET A 153 1.86 -14.94 -1.21
CA MET A 153 0.68 -14.94 -2.06
C MET A 153 0.95 -14.15 -3.33
N ARG A 154 0.35 -14.58 -4.44
CA ARG A 154 0.23 -13.75 -5.64
C ARG A 154 -1.19 -13.19 -5.74
N PRO A 155 -1.37 -11.98 -6.28
CA PRO A 155 -2.71 -11.48 -6.52
C PRO A 155 -3.42 -12.31 -7.58
N THR A 156 -4.74 -12.42 -7.48
CA THR A 156 -5.59 -12.93 -8.53
C THR A 156 -5.83 -11.86 -9.59
N ASP A 157 -6.34 -12.24 -10.77
CA ASP A 157 -6.67 -11.31 -11.84
C ASP A 157 -7.77 -10.29 -11.48
N TYR A 158 -8.64 -10.65 -10.54
CA TYR A 158 -9.70 -9.79 -9.98
C TYR A 158 -9.34 -9.15 -8.64
N SER A 159 -8.11 -9.28 -8.15
CA SER A 159 -7.67 -8.61 -6.91
C SER A 159 -7.60 -7.10 -7.11
N ALA A 160 -8.11 -6.33 -6.15
CA ALA A 160 -7.98 -4.87 -6.15
C ALA A 160 -6.54 -4.42 -5.88
N MET A 161 -5.77 -5.23 -5.12
CA MET A 161 -4.33 -5.02 -4.89
C MET A 161 -3.54 -5.91 -5.86
N LYS A 162 -2.78 -5.27 -6.72
CA LYS A 162 -1.95 -5.96 -7.72
C LYS A 162 -0.52 -5.42 -7.69
#